data_983c74c2f16c390d8b3b695ec89ba935
#
_entry.id   983c74c2f16c390d8b3b695ec89ba935
#
_cell.length_a   1.000
_cell.length_b   1.000
_cell.length_c   1.000
_cell.angle_alpha   90.00
_cell.angle_beta   90.00
_cell.angle_gamma   90.00
#
_symmetry.space_group_name_H-M   'P 1'
#
loop_
_entity.id
_entity.type
_entity.pdbx_description
1 polymer ?
#
loop_
_entity_poly.entity_id
_entity_poly.type
_entity_poly.pdbx_seq_one_letter_code
_entity_poly.pdbx_strand_id
1 'polypeptide(L)'
;MAGERSAVLLDWGGVMTGDLFGSFRAFCADEGLDPDVLANLFRHDRDARALLIDFECGRIEEEEFAPRLATALGLGWHDGLIDRLFAGAALDDAMVAGVRALHDRGIATGLVSNSWGTRRYPYDLLAQLFDGVVISGEEGFRKPDPRMYELGAQRIGAEPSACVFVDDLTFNLDPARELGMAVVHHTAAASTLAELERLVGS
;
A
#
# COMPACT_ATOMS: atom_id res chain seq x y z
N MET A 1 25.03 12.56 -13.32
CA MET A 1 24.51 11.30 -13.89
C MET A 1 23.58 10.69 -12.84
N ALA A 2 22.32 10.39 -13.16
CA ALA A 2 21.47 9.63 -12.26
C ALA A 2 22.14 8.25 -12.08
N GLY A 3 22.45 7.87 -10.83
CA GLY A 3 23.01 6.56 -10.53
C GLY A 3 22.07 5.46 -11.01
N GLU A 4 22.62 4.33 -11.40
CA GLU A 4 21.89 3.12 -11.75
C GLU A 4 21.00 2.71 -10.55
N ARG A 5 19.70 2.50 -10.79
CA ARG A 5 18.78 2.03 -9.76
C ARG A 5 18.90 0.51 -9.69
N SER A 6 19.02 -0.02 -8.47
CA SER A 6 19.27 -1.45 -8.23
C SER A 6 18.25 -2.09 -7.30
N ALA A 7 17.25 -1.32 -6.85
CA ALA A 7 16.27 -1.79 -5.89
C ALA A 7 14.88 -1.18 -6.17
N VAL A 8 13.82 -1.92 -5.81
CA VAL A 8 12.43 -1.51 -5.99
C VAL A 8 11.67 -1.67 -4.68
N LEU A 9 11.00 -0.61 -4.25
CA LEU A 9 10.05 -0.61 -3.14
C LEU A 9 8.64 -0.42 -3.70
N LEU A 10 7.70 -1.23 -3.27
CA LEU A 10 6.33 -1.22 -3.77
C LEU A 10 5.32 -1.03 -2.63
N ASP A 11 4.23 -0.30 -2.89
CA ASP A 11 3.03 -0.39 -2.07
C ASP A 11 2.30 -1.73 -2.31
N TRP A 12 1.38 -2.06 -1.41
CA TRP A 12 0.53 -3.25 -1.50
C TRP A 12 -0.82 -2.95 -2.13
N GLY A 13 -1.64 -2.12 -1.45
CA GLY A 13 -2.99 -1.81 -1.87
C GLY A 13 -3.03 -0.95 -3.13
N GLY A 14 -3.72 -1.38 -4.18
CA GLY A 14 -3.79 -0.64 -5.44
C GLY A 14 -2.53 -0.74 -6.32
N VAL A 15 -1.48 -1.47 -5.89
CA VAL A 15 -0.26 -1.76 -6.66
C VAL A 15 -0.08 -3.26 -6.85
N MET A 16 0.04 -4.02 -5.76
CA MET A 16 0.12 -5.49 -5.80
C MET A 16 -1.27 -6.13 -5.81
N THR A 17 -2.29 -5.35 -5.49
CA THR A 17 -3.71 -5.72 -5.61
C THR A 17 -4.39 -4.83 -6.65
N GLY A 18 -5.58 -5.24 -7.10
CA GLY A 18 -6.46 -4.42 -7.93
C GLY A 18 -6.92 -3.14 -7.23
N ASP A 19 -7.73 -2.36 -7.93
CA ASP A 19 -8.24 -1.05 -7.49
C ASP A 19 -8.97 -1.12 -6.13
N LEU A 20 -8.27 -0.72 -5.08
CA LEU A 20 -8.77 -0.71 -3.72
C LEU A 20 -9.93 0.28 -3.55
N PHE A 21 -9.82 1.46 -4.16
CA PHE A 21 -10.88 2.46 -4.09
C PHE A 21 -12.13 2.03 -4.86
N GLY A 22 -11.95 1.32 -5.97
CA GLY A 22 -13.04 0.67 -6.70
C GLY A 22 -13.77 -0.36 -5.84
N SER A 23 -13.02 -1.17 -5.08
CA SER A 23 -13.61 -2.13 -4.12
C SER A 23 -14.43 -1.41 -3.04
N PHE A 24 -13.91 -0.32 -2.48
CA PHE A 24 -14.62 0.48 -1.47
C PHE A 24 -15.89 1.12 -2.01
N ARG A 25 -15.85 1.65 -3.23
CA ARG A 25 -17.04 2.21 -3.90
C ARG A 25 -18.11 1.15 -4.18
N ALA A 26 -17.70 -0.03 -4.63
CA ALA A 26 -18.60 -1.15 -4.88
C ALA A 26 -19.27 -1.57 -3.56
N PHE A 27 -18.51 -1.74 -2.48
CA PHE A 27 -19.05 -2.01 -1.15
C PHE A 27 -20.09 -0.95 -0.71
N CYS A 28 -19.76 0.34 -0.83
CA CYS A 28 -20.68 1.41 -0.45
C CYS A 28 -21.99 1.34 -1.28
N ALA A 29 -21.89 1.11 -2.58
CA ALA A 29 -23.05 0.97 -3.45
C ALA A 29 -23.92 -0.25 -3.08
N ASP A 30 -23.31 -1.39 -2.76
CA ASP A 30 -24.00 -2.62 -2.33
C ASP A 30 -24.75 -2.43 -1.00
N GLU A 31 -24.21 -1.58 -0.10
CA GLU A 31 -24.86 -1.20 1.16
C GLU A 31 -25.88 -0.06 0.99
N GLY A 32 -26.11 0.43 -0.22
CA GLY A 32 -27.03 1.55 -0.49
C GLY A 32 -26.51 2.90 -0.01
N LEU A 33 -25.20 3.03 0.20
CA LEU A 33 -24.52 4.27 0.55
C LEU A 33 -24.05 5.03 -0.70
N ASP A 34 -23.74 6.31 -0.53
CA ASP A 34 -23.00 7.06 -1.56
C ASP A 34 -21.65 6.37 -1.83
N PRO A 35 -21.29 6.05 -3.08
CA PRO A 35 -20.02 5.38 -3.41
C PRO A 35 -18.77 6.10 -2.87
N ASP A 36 -18.81 7.42 -2.75
CA ASP A 36 -17.70 8.22 -2.27
C ASP A 36 -17.76 8.54 -0.76
N VAL A 37 -18.75 7.99 -0.01
CA VAL A 37 -18.95 8.31 1.41
C VAL A 37 -17.70 7.99 2.25
N LEU A 38 -17.04 6.86 2.00
CA LEU A 38 -15.85 6.46 2.74
C LEU A 38 -14.66 7.41 2.48
N ALA A 39 -14.43 7.77 1.22
CA ALA A 39 -13.38 8.73 0.85
C ALA A 39 -13.67 10.12 1.43
N ASN A 40 -14.93 10.56 1.39
CA ASN A 40 -15.36 11.83 1.95
C ASN A 40 -15.26 11.84 3.48
N LEU A 41 -15.59 10.73 4.14
CA LEU A 41 -15.46 10.55 5.58
C LEU A 41 -14.00 10.79 6.01
N PHE A 42 -13.04 10.06 5.42
CA PHE A 42 -11.63 10.22 5.78
C PHE A 42 -11.02 11.55 5.34
N ARG A 43 -11.59 12.21 4.32
CA ARG A 43 -11.12 13.53 3.85
C ARG A 43 -11.60 14.67 4.74
N HIS A 44 -12.83 14.62 5.21
CA HIS A 44 -13.50 15.78 5.81
C HIS A 44 -13.81 15.62 7.31
N ASP A 45 -13.90 14.38 7.82
CA ASP A 45 -14.11 14.12 9.24
C ASP A 45 -12.76 13.88 9.94
N ARG A 46 -12.47 14.70 10.94
CA ARG A 46 -11.20 14.65 11.69
C ARG A 46 -11.09 13.40 12.54
N ASP A 47 -12.19 12.99 13.17
CA ASP A 47 -12.19 11.86 14.11
C ASP A 47 -12.12 10.53 13.34
N ALA A 48 -12.81 10.43 12.19
CA ALA A 48 -12.69 9.28 11.30
C ALA A 48 -11.27 9.16 10.70
N ARG A 49 -10.65 10.28 10.35
CA ARG A 49 -9.25 10.28 9.90
C ARG A 49 -8.29 9.84 10.99
N ALA A 50 -8.47 10.33 12.23
CA ALA A 50 -7.65 9.92 13.37
C ALA A 50 -7.82 8.43 13.65
N LEU A 51 -9.06 7.93 13.60
CA LEU A 51 -9.39 6.52 13.75
C LEU A 51 -8.67 5.64 12.70
N LEU A 52 -8.67 6.05 11.42
CA LEU A 52 -7.94 5.35 10.36
C LEU A 52 -6.44 5.34 10.63
N ILE A 53 -5.86 6.49 11.01
CA ILE A 53 -4.43 6.60 11.30
C ILE A 53 -4.04 5.69 12.48
N ASP A 54 -4.85 5.64 13.53
CA ASP A 54 -4.59 4.79 14.68
C ASP A 54 -4.64 3.30 14.30
N PHE A 55 -5.57 2.92 13.43
CA PHE A 55 -5.67 1.55 12.92
C PHE A 55 -4.49 1.20 11.99
N GLU A 56 -4.17 2.06 11.03
CA GLU A 56 -3.05 1.84 10.11
C GLU A 56 -1.69 1.80 10.82
N CYS A 57 -1.56 2.49 11.96
CA CYS A 57 -0.36 2.45 12.80
C CYS A 57 -0.39 1.34 13.87
N GLY A 58 -1.39 0.46 13.87
CA GLY A 58 -1.50 -0.63 14.84
C GLY A 58 -1.71 -0.18 16.31
N ARG A 59 -2.20 1.05 16.52
CA ARG A 59 -2.52 1.56 17.86
C ARG A 59 -3.84 1.05 18.39
N ILE A 60 -4.72 0.66 17.49
CA ILE A 60 -5.99 -0.01 17.76
C ILE A 60 -6.12 -1.24 16.85
N GLU A 61 -6.82 -2.24 17.35
CA GLU A 61 -7.10 -3.46 16.60
C GLU A 61 -8.40 -3.33 15.78
N GLU A 62 -8.63 -4.28 14.87
CA GLU A 62 -9.83 -4.31 14.03
C GLU A 62 -11.12 -4.37 14.83
N GLU A 63 -11.09 -5.07 15.96
CA GLU A 63 -12.21 -5.21 16.88
C GLU A 63 -12.66 -3.87 17.49
N GLU A 64 -11.79 -2.87 17.55
CA GLU A 64 -12.12 -1.49 17.93
C GLU A 64 -12.44 -0.63 16.70
N PHE A 65 -11.68 -0.78 15.62
CA PHE A 65 -11.81 0.03 14.41
C PHE A 65 -13.14 -0.22 13.68
N ALA A 66 -13.51 -1.49 13.44
CA ALA A 66 -14.67 -1.83 12.61
C ALA A 66 -16.01 -1.33 13.16
N PRO A 67 -16.31 -1.45 14.46
CA PRO A 67 -17.56 -0.90 15.02
C PRO A 67 -17.65 0.62 14.91
N ARG A 68 -16.53 1.32 15.10
CA ARG A 68 -16.50 2.79 15.01
C ARG A 68 -16.63 3.26 13.57
N LEU A 69 -16.00 2.59 12.62
CA LEU A 69 -16.16 2.86 11.19
C LEU A 69 -17.61 2.59 10.75
N ALA A 70 -18.19 1.45 11.14
CA ALA A 70 -19.59 1.12 10.85
C ALA A 70 -20.54 2.21 11.35
N THR A 71 -20.35 2.68 12.59
CA THR A 71 -21.13 3.78 13.17
C THR A 71 -21.00 5.06 12.34
N ALA A 72 -19.77 5.42 11.92
CA ALA A 72 -19.54 6.61 11.11
C ALA A 72 -20.15 6.51 9.70
N LEU A 73 -20.29 5.30 9.17
CA LEU A 73 -20.98 5.02 7.90
C LEU A 73 -22.50 4.86 8.04
N GLY A 74 -23.03 4.86 9.26
CA GLY A 74 -24.46 4.63 9.53
C GLY A 74 -24.91 3.19 9.33
N LEU A 75 -23.99 2.22 9.37
CA LEU A 75 -24.29 0.79 9.27
C LEU A 75 -24.78 0.24 10.61
N GLY A 76 -25.76 -0.64 10.58
CA GLY A 76 -26.29 -1.34 11.75
C GLY A 76 -25.50 -2.60 12.14
N TRP A 77 -24.38 -2.89 11.49
CA TRP A 77 -23.57 -4.08 11.67
C TRP A 77 -22.08 -3.74 11.39
N HIS A 78 -21.16 -4.56 11.87
CA HIS A 78 -19.71 -4.37 11.67
C HIS A 78 -18.94 -5.68 11.47
N ASP A 79 -19.55 -6.84 11.73
CA ASP A 79 -18.88 -8.14 11.60
C ASP A 79 -18.43 -8.37 10.15
N GLY A 80 -17.14 -8.61 9.95
CA GLY A 80 -16.56 -8.79 8.63
C GLY A 80 -16.56 -7.54 7.73
N LEU A 81 -16.75 -6.34 8.31
CA LEU A 81 -16.79 -5.07 7.55
C LEU A 81 -15.53 -4.88 6.70
N ILE A 82 -14.37 -5.10 7.29
CA ILE A 82 -13.10 -4.87 6.59
C ILE A 82 -12.91 -5.90 5.47
N ASP A 83 -13.26 -7.17 5.69
CA ASP A 83 -13.19 -8.20 4.66
C ASP A 83 -14.10 -7.88 3.46
N ARG A 84 -15.29 -7.33 3.72
CA ARG A 84 -16.21 -6.90 2.67
C ARG A 84 -15.71 -5.67 1.92
N LEU A 85 -15.08 -4.71 2.59
CA LEU A 85 -14.42 -3.57 1.94
C LEU A 85 -13.33 -4.02 0.96
N PHE A 86 -12.57 -5.05 1.32
CA PHE A 86 -11.45 -5.57 0.53
C PHE A 86 -11.84 -6.69 -0.44
N ALA A 87 -13.10 -7.12 -0.50
CA ALA A 87 -13.54 -8.27 -1.30
C ALA A 87 -13.23 -8.13 -2.80
N GLY A 88 -13.19 -6.91 -3.34
CA GLY A 88 -12.83 -6.63 -4.73
C GLY A 88 -11.33 -6.41 -4.98
N ALA A 89 -10.51 -6.36 -3.94
CA ALA A 89 -9.07 -6.07 -4.02
C ALA A 89 -8.25 -7.37 -4.16
N ALA A 90 -8.51 -8.17 -5.19
CA ALA A 90 -7.73 -9.37 -5.47
C ALA A 90 -6.29 -9.03 -5.88
N LEU A 91 -5.36 -9.97 -5.71
CA LEU A 91 -3.98 -9.81 -6.20
C LEU A 91 -3.96 -9.51 -7.71
N ASP A 92 -3.07 -8.61 -8.13
CA ASP A 92 -2.76 -8.40 -9.53
C ASP A 92 -1.69 -9.41 -9.96
N ASP A 93 -2.11 -10.45 -10.68
CA ASP A 93 -1.23 -11.54 -11.13
C ASP A 93 -0.08 -11.02 -12.02
N ALA A 94 -0.29 -9.95 -12.79
CA ALA A 94 0.74 -9.37 -13.65
C ALA A 94 1.80 -8.66 -12.80
N MET A 95 1.40 -7.90 -11.77
CA MET A 95 2.34 -7.29 -10.83
C MET A 95 3.11 -8.34 -10.04
N VAL A 96 2.42 -9.37 -9.52
CA VAL A 96 3.07 -10.49 -8.81
C VAL A 96 4.12 -11.18 -9.69
N ALA A 97 3.78 -11.50 -10.94
CA ALA A 97 4.71 -12.12 -11.88
C ALA A 97 5.88 -11.19 -12.24
N GLY A 98 5.61 -9.90 -12.45
CA GLY A 98 6.63 -8.90 -12.78
C GLY A 98 7.61 -8.68 -11.63
N VAL A 99 7.13 -8.53 -10.38
CA VAL A 99 7.98 -8.37 -9.19
C VAL A 99 8.83 -9.63 -8.96
N ARG A 100 8.24 -10.81 -9.13
CA ARG A 100 8.98 -12.08 -9.05
C ARG A 100 10.11 -12.13 -10.10
N ALA A 101 9.85 -11.71 -11.34
CA ALA A 101 10.86 -11.69 -12.38
C ALA A 101 12.00 -10.70 -12.09
N LEU A 102 11.73 -9.57 -11.45
CA LEU A 102 12.75 -8.63 -10.97
C LEU A 102 13.60 -9.28 -9.86
N HIS A 103 12.95 -9.86 -8.86
CA HIS A 103 13.61 -10.54 -7.75
C HIS A 103 14.48 -11.70 -8.20
N ASP A 104 13.99 -12.56 -9.12
CA ASP A 104 14.75 -13.70 -9.70
C ASP A 104 16.00 -13.26 -10.48
N ARG A 105 16.04 -12.01 -10.97
CA ARG A 105 17.19 -11.39 -11.62
C ARG A 105 18.19 -10.76 -10.64
N GLY A 106 17.89 -10.81 -9.34
CA GLY A 106 18.74 -10.24 -8.29
C GLY A 106 18.52 -8.74 -8.03
N ILE A 107 17.44 -8.15 -8.54
CA ILE A 107 17.01 -6.81 -8.15
C ILE A 107 16.42 -6.90 -6.75
N ALA A 108 16.96 -6.15 -5.80
CA ALA A 108 16.43 -6.12 -4.46
C ALA A 108 14.99 -5.54 -4.45
N THR A 109 14.06 -6.27 -3.88
CA THR A 109 12.64 -5.89 -3.84
C THR A 109 12.14 -5.77 -2.40
N GLY A 110 11.32 -4.77 -2.13
CA GLY A 110 10.75 -4.54 -0.80
C GLY A 110 9.30 -4.05 -0.85
N LEU A 111 8.57 -4.30 0.23
CA LEU A 111 7.22 -3.82 0.45
C LEU A 111 7.21 -2.66 1.45
N VAL A 112 6.47 -1.59 1.16
CA VAL A 112 6.22 -0.47 2.08
C VAL A 112 4.74 -0.13 2.04
N SER A 113 3.98 -0.64 3.01
CA SER A 113 2.52 -0.61 2.99
C SER A 113 1.90 0.06 4.21
N ASN A 114 0.85 0.87 3.98
CA ASN A 114 -0.06 1.28 5.03
C ASN A 114 -1.11 0.18 5.24
N SER A 115 -1.16 -0.41 6.43
CA SER A 115 -1.99 -1.58 6.69
C SER A 115 -3.43 -1.22 7.07
N TRP A 116 -4.34 -2.10 6.67
CA TRP A 116 -5.70 -2.17 7.21
C TRP A 116 -5.86 -3.48 8.01
N GLY A 117 -5.02 -3.62 9.06
CA GLY A 117 -4.88 -4.85 9.83
C GLY A 117 -3.81 -5.78 9.25
N THR A 118 -2.86 -6.18 10.08
CA THR A 118 -1.68 -6.96 9.67
C THR A 118 -2.03 -8.40 9.26
N ARG A 119 -3.14 -8.95 9.77
CA ARG A 119 -3.58 -10.33 9.50
C ARG A 119 -3.98 -10.63 8.04
N ARG A 120 -4.17 -9.59 7.19
CA ARG A 120 -4.61 -9.76 5.79
C ARG A 120 -3.49 -9.93 4.78
N TYR A 121 -2.25 -9.79 5.21
CA TYR A 121 -1.13 -10.00 4.31
C TYR A 121 -0.84 -11.49 4.09
N PRO A 122 -0.62 -11.93 2.84
CA PRO A 122 -0.20 -13.29 2.54
C PRO A 122 1.31 -13.46 2.79
N TYR A 123 1.72 -13.56 4.05
CA TYR A 123 3.13 -13.54 4.46
C TYR A 123 4.01 -14.57 3.74
N ASP A 124 3.46 -15.76 3.39
CA ASP A 124 4.19 -16.75 2.61
C ASP A 124 4.52 -16.24 1.18
N LEU A 125 3.62 -15.47 0.57
CA LEU A 125 3.86 -14.83 -0.71
C LEU A 125 4.84 -13.66 -0.56
N LEU A 126 4.68 -12.83 0.47
CA LEU A 126 5.60 -11.71 0.74
C LEU A 126 7.04 -12.21 0.87
N ALA A 127 7.26 -13.30 1.61
CA ALA A 127 8.59 -13.90 1.79
C ALA A 127 9.19 -14.46 0.48
N GLN A 128 8.38 -14.71 -0.55
CA GLN A 128 8.85 -15.16 -1.86
C GLN A 128 9.15 -14.02 -2.84
N LEU A 129 8.59 -12.84 -2.58
CA LEU A 129 8.65 -11.70 -3.51
C LEU A 129 9.58 -10.60 -3.02
N PHE A 130 9.80 -10.49 -1.71
CA PHE A 130 10.46 -9.33 -1.12
C PHE A 130 11.59 -9.73 -0.17
N ASP A 131 12.73 -9.05 -0.31
CA ASP A 131 13.87 -9.16 0.60
C ASP A 131 13.60 -8.45 1.93
N GLY A 132 12.68 -7.48 1.94
CA GLY A 132 12.30 -6.72 3.12
C GLY A 132 10.85 -6.24 3.04
N VAL A 133 10.17 -6.21 4.19
CA VAL A 133 8.77 -5.83 4.31
C VAL A 133 8.61 -4.78 5.41
N VAL A 134 7.91 -3.68 5.14
CA VAL A 134 7.54 -2.62 6.08
C VAL A 134 6.04 -2.46 6.04
N ILE A 135 5.36 -2.80 7.14
CA ILE A 135 3.90 -2.71 7.29
C ILE A 135 3.63 -1.75 8.45
N SER A 136 2.93 -0.66 8.19
CA SER A 136 2.72 0.42 9.15
C SER A 136 2.12 -0.01 10.49
N GLY A 137 1.25 -1.04 10.49
CA GLY A 137 0.66 -1.59 11.70
C GLY A 137 1.66 -2.32 12.61
N GLU A 138 2.81 -2.73 12.08
CA GLU A 138 3.91 -3.33 12.84
C GLU A 138 4.92 -2.28 13.33
N GLU A 139 5.02 -1.15 12.60
CA GLU A 139 6.04 -0.13 12.84
C GLU A 139 5.56 1.05 13.72
N GLY A 140 4.25 1.24 13.85
CA GLY A 140 3.66 2.34 14.63
C GLY A 140 3.63 3.69 13.92
N PHE A 141 4.08 3.78 12.67
CA PHE A 141 4.02 4.95 11.79
C PHE A 141 3.68 4.53 10.36
N ARG A 142 3.27 5.47 9.52
CA ARG A 142 2.71 5.19 8.20
C ARG A 142 3.19 6.17 7.14
N LYS A 143 3.10 5.81 5.85
CA LYS A 143 3.26 6.77 4.75
C LYS A 143 2.24 7.91 4.93
N PRO A 144 2.61 9.17 4.69
CA PRO A 144 3.83 9.64 4.04
C PRO A 144 5.00 9.98 4.98
N ASP A 145 5.10 9.39 6.17
CA ASP A 145 6.25 9.60 7.06
C ASP A 145 7.55 9.10 6.38
N PRO A 146 8.60 9.92 6.26
CA PRO A 146 9.86 9.54 5.60
C PRO A 146 10.49 8.26 6.15
N ARG A 147 10.30 7.96 7.43
CA ARG A 147 10.83 6.76 8.08
C ARG A 147 10.36 5.46 7.43
N MET A 148 9.15 5.45 6.84
CA MET A 148 8.64 4.27 6.13
C MET A 148 9.52 3.90 4.93
N TYR A 149 9.95 4.88 4.17
CA TYR A 149 10.76 4.70 2.95
C TYR A 149 12.21 4.40 3.30
N GLU A 150 12.77 5.10 4.29
CA GLU A 150 14.13 4.86 4.81
C GLU A 150 14.25 3.44 5.35
N LEU A 151 13.27 2.99 6.15
CA LEU A 151 13.22 1.63 6.71
C LEU A 151 13.06 0.58 5.58
N GLY A 152 12.23 0.87 4.56
CA GLY A 152 12.09 0.03 3.38
C GLY A 152 13.43 -0.19 2.68
N ALA A 153 14.14 0.89 2.37
CA ALA A 153 15.47 0.82 1.74
C ALA A 153 16.48 0.08 2.64
N GLN A 154 16.48 0.35 3.94
CA GLN A 154 17.35 -0.32 4.91
C GLN A 154 17.10 -1.85 4.94
N ARG A 155 15.84 -2.30 4.95
CA ARG A 155 15.48 -3.73 5.03
C ARG A 155 15.91 -4.54 3.82
N ILE A 156 16.02 -3.88 2.66
CA ILE A 156 16.52 -4.50 1.43
C ILE A 156 18.00 -4.22 1.16
N GLY A 157 18.72 -3.61 2.12
CA GLY A 157 20.15 -3.32 2.02
C GLY A 157 20.53 -2.30 0.95
N ALA A 158 19.62 -1.37 0.61
CA ALA A 158 19.84 -0.37 -0.42
C ALA A 158 19.86 1.06 0.17
N GLU A 159 20.59 1.97 -0.50
CA GLU A 159 20.47 3.40 -0.23
C GLU A 159 19.18 3.94 -0.86
N PRO A 160 18.47 4.89 -0.24
CA PRO A 160 17.28 5.48 -0.84
C PRO A 160 17.50 5.96 -2.27
N SER A 161 18.65 6.57 -2.56
CA SER A 161 19.00 7.05 -3.90
C SER A 161 19.20 5.93 -4.93
N ALA A 162 19.31 4.68 -4.53
CA ALA A 162 19.37 3.51 -5.42
C ALA A 162 18.01 2.84 -5.62
N CYS A 163 16.96 3.32 -4.93
CA CYS A 163 15.62 2.74 -4.98
C CYS A 163 14.72 3.41 -6.02
N VAL A 164 13.79 2.62 -6.54
CA VAL A 164 12.56 3.07 -7.20
C VAL A 164 11.40 2.79 -6.27
N PHE A 165 10.57 3.77 -5.97
CA PHE A 165 9.35 3.58 -5.17
C PHE A 165 8.10 3.65 -6.06
N VAL A 166 7.21 2.68 -5.90
CA VAL A 166 5.96 2.52 -6.65
C VAL A 166 4.76 2.64 -5.72
N ASP A 167 3.84 3.55 -6.03
CA ASP A 167 2.62 3.77 -5.24
C ASP A 167 1.51 4.32 -6.15
N ASP A 168 0.24 4.01 -5.89
CA ASP A 168 -0.91 4.51 -6.63
C ASP A 168 -1.37 5.90 -6.13
N LEU A 169 -0.93 6.32 -4.93
CA LEU A 169 -1.26 7.61 -4.34
C LEU A 169 -0.12 8.60 -4.50
N THR A 170 -0.36 9.63 -5.30
CA THR A 170 0.67 10.64 -5.63
C THR A 170 1.29 11.32 -4.41
N PHE A 171 0.52 11.54 -3.33
CA PHE A 171 1.03 12.16 -2.12
C PHE A 171 2.02 11.26 -1.34
N ASN A 172 2.02 9.95 -1.58
CA ASN A 172 3.04 9.04 -1.03
C ASN A 172 4.35 9.09 -1.84
N LEU A 173 4.32 9.59 -3.08
CA LEU A 173 5.52 9.66 -3.93
C LEU A 173 6.43 10.84 -3.57
N ASP A 174 5.89 11.92 -2.99
CA ASP A 174 6.67 13.14 -2.73
C ASP A 174 7.77 12.92 -1.69
N PRO A 175 7.53 12.28 -0.51
CA PRO A 175 8.61 12.00 0.44
C PRO A 175 9.69 11.07 -0.13
N ALA A 176 9.31 10.10 -0.96
CA ALA A 176 10.27 9.23 -1.64
C ALA A 176 11.21 10.03 -2.58
N ARG A 177 10.65 11.02 -3.33
CA ARG A 177 11.47 11.94 -4.15
C ARG A 177 12.42 12.77 -3.33
N GLU A 178 11.96 13.30 -2.18
CA GLU A 178 12.79 14.09 -1.27
C GLU A 178 13.97 13.29 -0.72
N LEU A 179 13.81 11.97 -0.53
CA LEU A 179 14.87 11.04 -0.15
C LEU A 179 15.79 10.63 -1.34
N GLY A 180 15.53 11.15 -2.55
CA GLY A 180 16.31 10.86 -3.75
C GLY A 180 15.92 9.58 -4.49
N MET A 181 14.83 8.93 -4.12
CA MET A 181 14.30 7.78 -4.86
C MET A 181 13.77 8.20 -6.24
N ALA A 182 13.88 7.34 -7.23
CA ALA A 182 13.04 7.45 -8.41
C ALA A 182 11.61 7.02 -8.00
N VAL A 183 10.58 7.57 -8.63
CA VAL A 183 9.21 7.23 -8.29
C VAL A 183 8.41 6.87 -9.52
N VAL A 184 7.54 5.89 -9.38
CA VAL A 184 6.59 5.45 -10.40
C VAL A 184 5.18 5.57 -9.83
N HIS A 185 4.34 6.39 -10.45
CA HIS A 185 2.92 6.44 -10.14
C HIS A 185 2.24 5.25 -10.80
N HIS A 186 1.78 4.32 -9.98
CA HIS A 186 1.06 3.15 -10.47
C HIS A 186 -0.33 3.54 -10.97
N THR A 187 -0.65 3.14 -12.19
CA THR A 187 -1.99 3.28 -12.78
C THR A 187 -2.44 2.00 -13.48
N ALA A 188 -1.50 1.15 -13.87
CA ALA A 188 -1.74 -0.17 -14.44
C ALA A 188 -0.45 -0.99 -14.43
N ALA A 189 -0.56 -2.29 -14.26
CA ALA A 189 0.59 -3.20 -14.19
C ALA A 189 1.53 -3.07 -15.41
N ALA A 190 0.97 -3.06 -16.62
CA ALA A 190 1.77 -3.02 -17.85
C ALA A 190 2.67 -1.78 -17.95
N SER A 191 2.15 -0.59 -17.62
CA SER A 191 2.92 0.66 -17.65
C SER A 191 3.95 0.71 -16.52
N THR A 192 3.58 0.24 -15.32
CA THR A 192 4.47 0.19 -14.17
C THR A 192 5.66 -0.74 -14.43
N LEU A 193 5.40 -1.96 -14.91
CA LEU A 193 6.45 -2.92 -15.17
C LEU A 193 7.40 -2.45 -16.29
N ALA A 194 6.87 -1.82 -17.36
CA ALA A 194 7.70 -1.24 -18.41
C ALA A 194 8.60 -0.12 -17.87
N GLU A 195 8.10 0.73 -16.97
CA GLU A 195 8.90 1.80 -16.37
C GLU A 195 9.94 1.26 -15.39
N LEU A 196 9.60 0.22 -14.61
CA LEU A 196 10.56 -0.46 -13.73
C LEU A 196 11.71 -1.06 -14.55
N GLU A 197 11.42 -1.76 -15.64
CA GLU A 197 12.45 -2.30 -16.54
C GLU A 197 13.39 -1.21 -17.08
N ARG A 198 12.84 -0.05 -17.43
CA ARG A 198 13.64 1.09 -17.88
C ARG A 198 14.55 1.66 -16.79
N LEU A 199 14.12 1.63 -15.53
CA LEU A 199 14.83 2.25 -14.41
C LEU A 199 15.90 1.34 -13.79
N VAL A 200 15.64 0.01 -13.75
CA VAL A 200 16.52 -0.98 -13.09
C VAL A 200 17.07 -2.04 -14.06
N GLY A 201 16.68 -2.01 -15.32
CA GLY A 201 17.03 -3.02 -16.33
C GLY A 201 18.29 -2.74 -17.14
N SER A 202 19.12 -1.75 -16.75
CA SER A 202 20.32 -1.33 -17.49
C SER A 202 21.52 -2.14 -17.11
#